data_1556db066cc59c5c55d8648d7cc104ca
#
_entry.id   1556db066cc59c5c55d8648d7cc104ca
#
_cell.length_a   1.000
_cell.length_b   1.000
_cell.length_c   1.000
_cell.angle_alpha   90.00
_cell.angle_beta   90.00
_cell.angle_gamma   90.00
#
_symmetry.space_group_name_H-M   'P 1'
#
loop_
_entity.id
_entity.type
_entity.pdbx_description
1 polymer ?
#
loop_
_entity_poly.entity_id
_entity_poly.type
_entity_poly.pdbx_seq_one_letter_code
_entity_poly.pdbx_strand_id
1 'polypeptide(L)'
;MTWIAAISRGHNSGVCLMKDGEIVFSLEEERLTRLKWDGAPLASIVKIKEYTDKLDYFVIAHTTPMTCHAEVKLDYCQDDPYYGLLRKLGLIDTVTNKWKEGTYRECVTGGRWPLNVIDMGTIHHRCHAASAFYNSGFDTACAVIVDGAGSWVNFGIKEDDLHDYWETETIFDCAYPHKFDTRYKHIGTKFVSNFMSQSGMNSRFWSGYGKEPYLMDWESPENENHELVVRMGAGIVKTYEAITDYCGFPAIEAGKTMGLSPYGEPCDYLKPFFNNLGDMELKYADNEYFTPKYPNGALFQAFYEPEIRKFPGQEGVEGENLWDVDSRKNAAWRVQNDTQEQVLDLIRKAVRMTGQKNVVIAGGYGLNCVANYWYLDQLKDEGINLYVEPMSNDSGTAVGAAQLWHHYITKDSEKRDRITDLYYGPQYNHSQTEIEEMSSKYGAEISDADDKKIVDLILNKNIVALFQGRSESGPRALGNRSILYDPRDPNGKDHVN
;
A
#
# COMPACT_ATOMS: atom_id res chain seq x y z
N MET A 1 3.19 30.06 4.44
CA MET A 1 2.68 29.09 3.46
C MET A 1 3.73 28.05 3.19
N THR A 2 3.45 26.82 3.50
CA THR A 2 4.40 25.70 3.35
C THR A 2 3.88 24.73 2.29
N TRP A 3 4.68 24.53 1.25
CA TRP A 3 4.40 23.56 0.19
C TRP A 3 5.27 22.33 0.36
N ILE A 4 4.62 21.17 0.51
CA ILE A 4 5.27 19.87 0.63
C ILE A 4 4.83 19.02 -0.56
N ALA A 5 5.79 18.55 -1.36
CA ALA A 5 5.54 17.50 -2.32
C ALA A 5 6.12 16.19 -1.79
N ALA A 6 5.35 15.13 -1.81
CA ALA A 6 5.82 13.80 -1.50
C ALA A 6 5.59 12.86 -2.68
N ILE A 7 6.49 11.92 -2.89
CA ILE A 7 6.36 10.86 -3.88
C ILE A 7 6.40 9.48 -3.22
N SER A 8 5.65 8.55 -3.79
CA SER A 8 5.94 7.13 -3.66
C SER A 8 6.58 6.65 -4.96
N ARG A 9 7.56 5.77 -4.85
CA ARG A 9 8.18 5.11 -5.99
C ARG A 9 8.12 3.60 -5.80
N GLY A 10 8.15 2.86 -6.88
CA GLY A 10 7.86 1.43 -6.87
C GLY A 10 6.60 1.14 -7.67
N HIS A 11 6.08 -0.05 -7.59
CA HIS A 11 5.02 -0.54 -8.47
C HIS A 11 3.68 0.24 -8.46
N ASN A 12 3.43 1.08 -7.48
CA ASN A 12 2.28 2.00 -7.44
C ASN A 12 2.77 3.41 -7.14
N SER A 13 3.52 3.98 -8.08
CA SER A 13 4.05 5.31 -7.87
C SER A 13 2.98 6.40 -7.96
N GLY A 14 3.22 7.47 -7.24
CA GLY A 14 2.32 8.62 -7.23
C GLY A 14 2.92 9.82 -6.52
N VAL A 15 2.17 10.90 -6.53
CA VAL A 15 2.53 12.16 -5.89
C VAL A 15 1.42 12.64 -4.96
N CYS A 16 1.82 13.28 -3.88
CA CYS A 16 0.95 14.11 -3.04
C CYS A 16 1.56 15.51 -2.95
N LEU A 17 0.78 16.51 -3.25
CA LEU A 17 1.12 17.91 -3.03
C LEU A 17 0.24 18.47 -1.93
N MET A 18 0.87 18.99 -0.89
CA MET A 18 0.20 19.54 0.28
C MET A 18 0.58 21.02 0.44
N LYS A 19 -0.40 21.83 0.85
CA LYS A 19 -0.22 23.22 1.20
C LYS A 19 -0.78 23.49 2.59
N ASP A 20 0.05 23.96 3.49
CA ASP A 20 -0.36 24.34 4.86
C ASP A 20 -1.18 23.24 5.58
N GLY A 21 -0.85 21.97 5.32
CA GLY A 21 -1.54 20.82 5.90
C GLY A 21 -2.71 20.25 5.09
N GLU A 22 -3.14 20.93 4.01
CA GLU A 22 -4.22 20.47 3.15
C GLU A 22 -3.70 19.78 1.88
N ILE A 23 -4.32 18.67 1.49
CA ILE A 23 -3.99 17.97 0.24
C ILE A 23 -4.57 18.75 -0.93
N VAL A 24 -3.71 19.34 -1.76
CA VAL A 24 -4.11 20.12 -2.93
C VAL A 24 -4.22 19.27 -4.18
N PHE A 25 -3.30 18.30 -4.32
CA PHE A 25 -3.23 17.39 -5.44
C PHE A 25 -2.65 16.06 -5.01
N SER A 26 -3.23 14.96 -5.45
CA SER A 26 -2.67 13.63 -5.31
C SER A 26 -3.11 12.78 -6.49
N LEU A 27 -2.18 12.01 -7.06
CA LEU A 27 -2.46 11.16 -8.21
C LEU A 27 -1.43 10.05 -8.36
N GLU A 28 -1.90 8.89 -8.78
CA GLU A 28 -1.06 7.79 -9.25
C GLU A 28 -0.51 8.06 -10.65
N GLU A 29 0.76 7.72 -10.89
CA GLU A 29 1.44 7.94 -12.17
C GLU A 29 0.71 7.25 -13.33
N GLU A 30 0.23 6.03 -13.13
CA GLU A 30 -0.49 5.26 -14.15
C GLU A 30 -1.73 5.98 -14.71
N ARG A 31 -2.30 6.94 -13.96
CA ARG A 31 -3.44 7.73 -14.43
C ARG A 31 -3.05 8.71 -15.53
N LEU A 32 -1.78 9.14 -15.55
CA LEU A 32 -1.23 10.04 -16.56
C LEU A 32 -0.57 9.27 -17.71
N THR A 33 0.27 8.29 -17.38
CA THR A 33 1.06 7.55 -18.38
C THR A 33 0.28 6.47 -19.10
N ARG A 34 -0.83 5.99 -18.52
CA ARG A 34 -1.60 4.84 -18.99
C ARG A 34 -0.82 3.52 -18.98
N LEU A 35 0.29 3.51 -18.26
CA LEU A 35 1.08 2.31 -18.01
C LEU A 35 0.72 1.78 -16.64
N LYS A 36 0.07 0.60 -16.60
CA LYS A 36 -0.31 -0.04 -15.33
C LYS A 36 0.96 -0.38 -14.55
N TRP A 37 0.95 -0.13 -13.23
CA TRP A 37 2.08 -0.34 -12.34
C TRP A 37 3.30 0.54 -12.63
N ASP A 38 3.10 1.73 -13.20
CA ASP A 38 4.20 2.65 -13.44
C ASP A 38 4.88 3.05 -12.13
N GLY A 39 6.16 2.71 -12.02
CA GLY A 39 6.96 2.87 -10.81
C GLY A 39 7.72 4.19 -10.70
N ALA A 40 7.59 5.08 -11.69
CA ALA A 40 8.39 6.29 -11.80
C ALA A 40 7.50 7.55 -11.88
N PRO A 41 7.24 8.27 -10.78
CA PRO A 41 6.26 9.36 -10.70
C PRO A 41 6.70 10.65 -11.43
N LEU A 42 7.18 10.54 -12.67
CA LEU A 42 7.75 11.66 -13.42
C LEU A 42 6.68 12.60 -13.98
N ALA A 43 5.62 12.06 -14.58
CA ALA A 43 4.54 12.86 -15.14
C ALA A 43 3.72 13.55 -14.03
N SER A 44 3.49 12.85 -12.92
CA SER A 44 2.83 13.45 -11.75
C SER A 44 3.67 14.55 -11.10
N ILE A 45 4.99 14.44 -11.06
CA ILE A 45 5.89 15.53 -10.63
C ILE A 45 5.75 16.75 -11.54
N VAL A 46 5.69 16.56 -12.85
CA VAL A 46 5.50 17.66 -13.80
C VAL A 46 4.17 18.38 -13.55
N LYS A 47 3.13 17.65 -13.18
CA LYS A 47 1.82 18.21 -12.83
C LYS A 47 1.83 19.13 -11.62
N ILE A 48 2.77 19.00 -10.69
CA ILE A 48 2.93 19.91 -9.55
C ILE A 48 3.04 21.37 -10.00
N LYS A 49 3.68 21.60 -11.16
CA LYS A 49 3.88 22.94 -11.71
C LYS A 49 2.58 23.69 -12.03
N GLU A 50 1.47 22.99 -12.21
CA GLU A 50 0.16 23.59 -12.43
C GLU A 50 -0.43 24.19 -11.14
N TYR A 51 0.10 23.83 -9.98
CA TYR A 51 -0.42 24.24 -8.65
C TYR A 51 0.49 25.21 -7.92
N THR A 52 1.81 25.10 -8.12
CA THR A 52 2.79 25.95 -7.44
C THR A 52 4.07 26.11 -8.27
N ASP A 53 4.73 27.23 -8.06
CA ASP A 53 6.04 27.54 -8.63
C ASP A 53 7.19 27.21 -7.68
N LYS A 54 6.88 26.86 -6.40
CA LYS A 54 7.92 26.63 -5.39
C LYS A 54 7.45 25.57 -4.38
N LEU A 55 8.39 24.69 -4.00
CA LEU A 55 8.28 23.74 -2.90
C LEU A 55 9.21 24.13 -1.77
N ASP A 56 8.74 24.00 -0.54
CA ASP A 56 9.57 24.13 0.66
C ASP A 56 10.23 22.80 1.02
N TYR A 57 9.52 21.68 0.81
CA TYR A 57 10.01 20.33 1.10
C TYR A 57 9.65 19.34 0.00
N PHE A 58 10.55 18.39 -0.19
CA PHE A 58 10.34 17.21 -1.03
C PHE A 58 10.57 15.95 -0.19
N VAL A 59 9.56 15.07 -0.15
CA VAL A 59 9.58 13.86 0.67
C VAL A 59 9.51 12.64 -0.23
N ILE A 60 10.30 11.61 0.08
CA ILE A 60 10.38 10.39 -0.72
C ILE A 60 9.95 9.21 0.16
N ALA A 61 8.85 8.57 -0.19
CA ALA A 61 8.40 7.30 0.38
C ALA A 61 8.82 6.13 -0.51
N HIS A 62 9.36 5.10 0.09
CA HIS A 62 9.77 3.86 -0.55
C HIS A 62 9.97 2.75 0.49
N THR A 63 10.26 1.54 0.04
CA THR A 63 10.60 0.39 0.89
C THR A 63 12.10 0.26 1.20
N THR A 64 12.95 1.02 0.49
CA THR A 64 14.40 1.04 0.71
C THR A 64 14.90 2.47 0.77
N PRO A 65 15.83 2.79 1.68
CA PRO A 65 16.49 4.07 1.65
C PRO A 65 17.32 4.22 0.36
N MET A 66 17.40 5.42 -0.16
CA MET A 66 18.13 5.74 -1.39
C MET A 66 19.62 5.40 -1.33
N THR A 67 20.15 5.23 -0.13
CA THR A 67 21.58 4.98 0.14
C THR A 67 21.91 3.52 0.36
N CYS A 68 21.00 2.57 0.14
CA CYS A 68 21.24 1.14 0.37
C CYS A 68 22.36 0.53 -0.48
N HIS A 69 22.80 1.18 -1.52
CA HIS A 69 23.94 0.74 -2.31
C HIS A 69 25.21 1.48 -1.89
N ALA A 70 25.75 1.12 -0.73
CA ALA A 70 26.92 1.75 -0.12
C ALA A 70 28.19 1.79 -1.00
N GLU A 71 28.26 0.98 -2.03
CA GLU A 71 29.38 0.96 -2.97
C GLU A 71 29.29 2.03 -4.05
N VAL A 72 28.12 2.57 -4.30
CA VAL A 72 27.94 3.62 -5.30
C VAL A 72 28.04 4.95 -4.58
N LYS A 73 29.18 5.62 -4.67
CA LYS A 73 29.39 7.01 -4.26
C LYS A 73 28.61 7.96 -5.16
N LEU A 74 27.32 7.74 -5.33
CA LEU A 74 26.46 8.64 -6.07
C LEU A 74 26.18 9.86 -5.19
N ASP A 75 26.38 11.03 -5.74
CA ASP A 75 25.77 12.25 -5.22
C ASP A 75 24.28 12.21 -5.59
N TYR A 76 23.51 11.43 -4.83
CA TYR A 76 22.09 11.19 -5.08
C TYR A 76 21.29 12.47 -5.31
N CYS A 77 21.72 13.56 -4.73
CA CYS A 77 21.03 14.83 -4.90
C CYS A 77 21.18 15.43 -6.29
N GLN A 78 22.29 15.16 -6.97
CA GLN A 78 22.47 15.61 -8.34
C GLN A 78 21.97 14.60 -9.34
N ASP A 79 22.08 13.32 -9.01
CA ASP A 79 21.81 12.20 -9.92
C ASP A 79 20.43 11.57 -9.71
N ASP A 80 19.74 11.89 -8.60
CA ASP A 80 18.38 11.43 -8.39
C ASP A 80 17.43 12.02 -9.45
N PRO A 81 16.72 11.19 -10.24
CA PRO A 81 15.91 11.64 -11.36
C PRO A 81 14.75 12.53 -10.91
N TYR A 82 14.20 12.29 -9.73
CA TYR A 82 13.02 13.00 -9.22
C TYR A 82 13.39 14.37 -8.68
N TYR A 83 14.40 14.43 -7.83
CA TYR A 83 14.93 15.69 -7.35
C TYR A 83 15.55 16.52 -8.49
N GLY A 84 16.29 15.88 -9.38
CA GLY A 84 16.83 16.52 -10.57
C GLY A 84 15.74 17.11 -11.47
N LEU A 85 14.60 16.43 -11.62
CA LEU A 85 13.46 16.94 -12.36
C LEU A 85 12.85 18.17 -11.68
N LEU A 86 12.60 18.13 -10.35
CA LEU A 86 12.07 19.26 -9.58
C LEU A 86 12.95 20.52 -9.71
N ARG A 87 14.28 20.33 -9.70
CA ARG A 87 15.23 21.42 -9.93
C ARG A 87 15.12 21.99 -11.34
N LYS A 88 15.05 21.13 -12.37
CA LYS A 88 14.90 21.57 -13.77
C LYS A 88 13.60 22.33 -13.99
N LEU A 89 12.55 21.97 -13.27
CA LEU A 89 11.26 22.66 -13.30
C LEU A 89 11.29 23.97 -12.49
N GLY A 90 12.36 24.26 -11.75
CA GLY A 90 12.45 25.41 -10.87
C GLY A 90 11.53 25.33 -9.65
N LEU A 91 11.05 24.13 -9.31
CA LEU A 91 10.13 23.91 -8.17
C LEU A 91 10.85 23.91 -6.83
N ILE A 92 12.12 23.53 -6.79
CA ILE A 92 12.93 23.48 -5.58
C ILE A 92 14.27 24.18 -5.83
N ASP A 93 14.67 25.02 -4.88
CA ASP A 93 15.92 25.75 -5.02
C ASP A 93 17.14 24.81 -5.04
N THR A 94 18.12 25.18 -5.84
CA THR A 94 19.43 24.56 -5.79
C THR A 94 20.06 24.89 -4.44
N VAL A 95 20.05 23.96 -3.52
CA VAL A 95 20.73 24.17 -2.25
C VAL A 95 22.22 24.23 -2.53
N THR A 96 22.77 25.43 -2.44
CA THR A 96 24.21 25.64 -2.47
C THR A 96 24.81 24.96 -1.24
N ASN A 97 25.43 23.81 -1.42
CA ASN A 97 26.43 23.13 -0.60
C ASN A 97 26.41 23.27 0.95
N LYS A 98 25.27 23.55 1.57
CA LYS A 98 25.14 23.55 3.01
C LYS A 98 24.34 22.35 3.50
N TRP A 99 24.99 21.23 3.52
CA TRP A 99 24.52 20.02 4.16
C TRP A 99 24.67 20.20 5.69
N LYS A 100 23.56 20.03 6.41
CA LYS A 100 23.64 19.92 7.87
C LYS A 100 23.46 18.45 8.23
N GLU A 101 24.49 17.87 8.79
CA GLU A 101 24.46 16.48 9.28
C GLU A 101 23.31 16.17 10.25
N GLY A 102 22.75 17.17 10.92
CA GLY A 102 21.79 16.96 12.00
C GLY A 102 20.36 16.66 11.55
N THR A 103 19.88 17.27 10.48
CA THR A 103 18.46 17.12 10.05
C THR A 103 18.21 15.80 9.34
N TYR A 104 19.26 15.22 8.83
CA TYR A 104 19.22 13.95 8.14
C TYR A 104 19.08 12.76 9.09
N ARG A 105 19.52 12.89 10.31
CA ARG A 105 19.43 11.86 11.36
C ARG A 105 18.01 11.48 11.69
N GLU A 106 17.06 12.36 11.48
CA GLU A 106 15.64 12.11 11.77
C GLU A 106 14.95 11.34 10.67
N CYS A 107 15.55 11.29 9.48
CA CYS A 107 14.92 10.70 8.31
C CYS A 107 15.74 9.62 7.65
N VAL A 108 16.86 9.19 8.16
CA VAL A 108 17.45 7.98 7.66
C VAL A 108 18.84 8.02 7.13
N THR A 109 19.75 8.35 7.19
CA THR A 109 21.01 7.82 6.64
C THR A 109 22.09 8.85 6.43
N GLY A 110 23.24 8.53 6.74
CA GLY A 110 24.47 9.31 6.52
C GLY A 110 24.72 9.77 5.07
N GLY A 111 23.67 10.05 4.32
CA GLY A 111 23.72 10.56 2.96
C GLY A 111 23.89 12.08 2.89
N ARG A 112 23.95 12.60 1.68
CA ARG A 112 24.23 14.00 1.39
C ARG A 112 23.02 14.71 0.79
N TRP A 113 21.84 14.60 1.43
CA TRP A 113 20.64 15.26 0.98
C TRP A 113 20.56 16.74 1.39
N PRO A 114 19.92 17.61 0.61
CA PRO A 114 19.54 18.94 1.06
C PRO A 114 18.61 18.86 2.28
N LEU A 115 18.60 19.89 3.11
CA LEU A 115 17.75 19.95 4.31
C LEU A 115 16.26 19.86 4.03
N ASN A 116 15.87 20.16 2.82
CA ASN A 116 14.49 20.16 2.36
C ASN A 116 14.12 18.91 1.52
N VAL A 117 15.01 17.92 1.49
CA VAL A 117 14.71 16.60 0.89
C VAL A 117 14.76 15.56 1.99
N ILE A 118 13.65 14.84 2.15
CA ILE A 118 13.39 13.93 3.25
C ILE A 118 13.19 12.53 2.68
N ASP A 119 14.03 11.60 3.04
CA ASP A 119 13.92 10.20 2.64
C ASP A 119 13.26 9.38 3.76
N MET A 120 12.07 8.84 3.50
CA MET A 120 11.30 7.99 4.40
C MET A 120 11.31 6.51 3.99
N GLY A 121 12.30 6.08 3.22
CA GLY A 121 12.39 4.70 2.72
C GLY A 121 12.58 3.62 3.79
N THR A 122 12.85 3.99 5.03
CA THR A 122 12.98 3.03 6.16
C THR A 122 11.77 3.01 7.09
N ILE A 123 10.78 3.86 6.84
CA ILE A 123 9.57 3.98 7.65
C ILE A 123 8.30 3.80 6.81
N HIS A 124 8.34 2.89 5.86
CA HIS A 124 7.26 2.65 4.89
C HIS A 124 5.91 2.38 5.57
N HIS A 125 5.88 1.47 6.54
CA HIS A 125 4.64 1.19 7.28
C HIS A 125 4.14 2.38 8.10
N ARG A 126 5.02 3.25 8.58
CA ARG A 126 4.61 4.50 9.25
C ARG A 126 3.97 5.48 8.24
N CYS A 127 4.44 5.51 6.99
CA CYS A 127 3.78 6.30 5.95
C CYS A 127 2.36 5.79 5.67
N HIS A 128 2.15 4.49 5.59
CA HIS A 128 0.81 3.90 5.52
C HIS A 128 -0.05 4.25 6.74
N ALA A 129 0.51 4.10 7.94
CA ALA A 129 -0.19 4.43 9.18
C ALA A 129 -0.57 5.91 9.26
N ALA A 130 0.33 6.79 8.82
CA ALA A 130 0.10 8.23 8.80
C ALA A 130 -1.05 8.60 7.85
N SER A 131 -1.07 8.06 6.62
CA SER A 131 -2.19 8.25 5.69
C SER A 131 -3.50 7.83 6.34
N ALA A 132 -3.58 6.63 6.87
CA ALA A 132 -4.80 6.12 7.48
C ALA A 132 -5.22 6.91 8.73
N PHE A 133 -4.28 7.26 9.60
CA PHE A 133 -4.57 7.96 10.83
C PHE A 133 -5.06 9.40 10.60
N TYR A 134 -4.31 10.19 9.85
CA TYR A 134 -4.67 11.59 9.62
C TYR A 134 -5.93 11.76 8.76
N ASN A 135 -6.22 10.80 7.88
CA ASN A 135 -7.43 10.80 7.06
C ASN A 135 -8.67 10.27 7.79
N SER A 136 -8.52 9.59 8.93
CA SER A 136 -9.60 8.93 9.65
C SER A 136 -10.55 9.86 10.40
N GLY A 137 -10.06 11.04 10.80
CA GLY A 137 -10.76 11.93 11.71
C GLY A 137 -10.75 11.49 13.18
N PHE A 138 -9.89 10.54 13.56
CA PHE A 138 -9.72 10.15 14.96
C PHE A 138 -8.66 10.99 15.66
N ASP A 139 -8.85 11.30 16.96
CA ASP A 139 -7.84 11.97 17.78
C ASP A 139 -6.68 11.05 18.14
N THR A 140 -7.01 9.79 18.42
CA THR A 140 -6.09 8.69 18.68
C THR A 140 -6.63 7.42 18.05
N ALA A 141 -5.75 6.53 17.62
CA ALA A 141 -6.13 5.24 17.05
C ALA A 141 -5.00 4.22 17.18
N CYS A 142 -5.31 2.94 17.06
CA CYS A 142 -4.29 1.98 16.64
C CYS A 142 -4.33 1.77 15.15
N ALA A 143 -3.16 1.80 14.52
CA ALA A 143 -3.03 1.50 13.10
C ALA A 143 -2.56 0.05 12.91
N VAL A 144 -3.28 -0.69 12.07
CA VAL A 144 -2.96 -2.05 11.65
C VAL A 144 -2.53 -2.00 10.20
N ILE A 145 -1.25 -2.17 9.95
CA ILE A 145 -0.68 -2.15 8.60
C ILE A 145 -0.41 -3.57 8.18
N VAL A 146 -0.96 -3.95 7.04
CA VAL A 146 -0.81 -5.29 6.44
C VAL A 146 -0.41 -5.11 4.99
N ASP A 147 0.87 -5.34 4.72
CA ASP A 147 1.46 -5.02 3.43
C ASP A 147 2.29 -6.18 2.85
N GLY A 148 2.53 -6.12 1.55
CA GLY A 148 3.30 -7.15 0.84
C GLY A 148 4.78 -7.16 1.21
N ALA A 149 5.37 -6.01 1.23
CA ALA A 149 6.73 -5.79 1.70
C ALA A 149 6.92 -4.30 2.02
N GLY A 150 6.98 -3.97 3.28
CA GLY A 150 7.38 -2.67 3.76
C GLY A 150 8.89 -2.47 3.66
N SER A 151 9.45 -1.69 4.58
CA SER A 151 10.88 -1.40 4.56
C SER A 151 11.72 -2.67 4.68
N TRP A 152 12.74 -2.75 3.84
CA TRP A 152 13.73 -3.81 3.91
C TRP A 152 14.63 -3.62 5.12
N VAL A 153 14.97 -4.72 5.75
CA VAL A 153 15.69 -4.76 7.02
C VAL A 153 16.98 -5.54 6.88
N ASN A 154 18.06 -5.01 7.43
CA ASN A 154 19.33 -5.72 7.54
C ASN A 154 19.70 -5.88 9.01
N PHE A 155 19.86 -7.10 9.46
CA PHE A 155 20.28 -7.40 10.83
C PHE A 155 21.82 -7.37 11.02
N GLY A 156 22.58 -6.99 10.00
CA GLY A 156 24.03 -6.93 10.06
C GLY A 156 24.71 -8.30 10.16
N ILE A 157 23.99 -9.36 9.75
CA ILE A 157 24.52 -10.73 9.84
C ILE A 157 25.52 -11.01 8.71
N LYS A 158 25.26 -10.44 7.52
CA LYS A 158 26.18 -10.41 6.39
C LYS A 158 25.93 -9.16 5.54
N GLU A 159 26.97 -8.63 4.90
CA GLU A 159 26.85 -7.45 4.02
C GLU A 159 25.93 -7.68 2.82
N ASP A 160 25.79 -8.91 2.36
CA ASP A 160 24.99 -9.27 1.18
C ASP A 160 23.51 -9.56 1.49
N ASP A 161 23.08 -9.53 2.76
CA ASP A 161 21.74 -9.93 3.18
C ASP A 161 20.71 -8.78 3.18
N LEU A 162 20.96 -7.72 2.42
CA LEU A 162 20.16 -6.48 2.41
C LEU A 162 18.68 -6.66 2.02
N HIS A 163 18.34 -7.73 1.33
CA HIS A 163 17.00 -7.97 0.80
C HIS A 163 16.36 -9.25 1.33
N ASP A 164 16.83 -9.71 2.47
CA ASP A 164 16.40 -11.00 3.00
C ASP A 164 15.32 -10.90 4.06
N TYR A 165 15.10 -9.67 4.58
CA TYR A 165 14.13 -9.37 5.62
C TYR A 165 13.34 -8.12 5.27
N TRP A 166 12.03 -8.11 5.53
CA TRP A 166 11.15 -6.98 5.25
C TRP A 166 9.99 -6.91 6.24
N GLU A 167 9.45 -5.71 6.44
CA GLU A 167 8.22 -5.53 7.21
C GLU A 167 7.04 -6.17 6.49
N THR A 168 6.19 -6.87 7.23
CA THR A 168 4.98 -7.51 6.70
C THR A 168 3.72 -6.98 7.37
N GLU A 169 3.64 -7.06 8.71
CA GLU A 169 2.55 -6.53 9.50
C GLU A 169 3.11 -5.64 10.62
N THR A 170 2.45 -4.51 10.87
CA THR A 170 2.85 -3.58 11.94
C THR A 170 1.61 -3.02 12.65
N ILE A 171 1.69 -2.89 13.97
CA ILE A 171 0.70 -2.20 14.79
C ILE A 171 1.36 -0.97 15.41
N PHE A 172 0.74 0.19 15.21
CA PHE A 172 1.14 1.43 15.86
C PHE A 172 0.07 1.92 16.81
N ASP A 173 0.50 2.59 17.89
CA ASP A 173 -0.34 3.44 18.72
C ASP A 173 -0.14 4.89 18.26
N CYS A 174 -1.18 5.50 17.71
CA CYS A 174 -1.13 6.76 16.99
C CYS A 174 -1.81 7.88 17.76
N ALA A 175 -1.18 9.05 17.81
CA ALA A 175 -1.77 10.27 18.34
C ALA A 175 -1.14 11.51 17.68
N TYR A 176 -1.90 12.61 17.62
CA TYR A 176 -1.37 13.91 17.21
C TYR A 176 -0.29 14.42 18.18
N PRO A 177 0.69 15.24 17.73
CA PRO A 177 0.85 15.66 16.34
C PRO A 177 1.48 14.59 15.42
N HIS A 178 2.37 13.73 15.90
CA HIS A 178 3.12 12.78 15.08
C HIS A 178 3.61 11.57 15.90
N LYS A 179 2.84 11.16 16.89
CA LYS A 179 3.13 9.93 17.65
C LYS A 179 2.68 8.72 16.84
N PHE A 180 3.61 7.86 16.52
CA PHE A 180 3.41 6.53 15.93
C PHE A 180 4.31 5.55 16.69
N ASP A 181 3.84 5.10 17.83
CA ASP A 181 4.57 4.18 18.69
C ASP A 181 4.34 2.73 18.21
N THR A 182 5.39 2.08 17.74
CA THR A 182 5.33 0.72 17.22
C THR A 182 5.13 -0.26 18.36
N ARG A 183 3.97 -0.92 18.41
CA ARG A 183 3.60 -1.91 19.42
C ARG A 183 3.90 -3.34 18.99
N TYR A 184 3.72 -3.62 17.71
CA TYR A 184 3.97 -4.92 17.13
C TYR A 184 4.60 -4.74 15.76
N LYS A 185 5.57 -5.57 15.44
CA LYS A 185 6.15 -5.64 14.11
C LYS A 185 6.51 -7.07 13.77
N HIS A 186 6.01 -7.54 12.65
CA HIS A 186 6.40 -8.81 12.04
C HIS A 186 7.34 -8.56 10.88
N ILE A 187 8.46 -9.24 10.91
CA ILE A 187 9.48 -9.23 9.88
C ILE A 187 9.46 -10.58 9.18
N GLY A 188 9.12 -10.56 7.92
CA GLY A 188 9.22 -11.71 7.03
C GLY A 188 10.64 -11.95 6.56
N THR A 189 10.95 -13.18 6.19
CA THR A 189 12.26 -13.57 5.64
C THR A 189 12.12 -14.67 4.63
N LYS A 190 13.00 -14.68 3.63
CA LYS A 190 13.12 -15.77 2.65
C LYS A 190 13.87 -16.97 3.20
N PHE A 191 14.56 -16.86 4.33
CA PHE A 191 15.33 -17.96 4.91
C PHE A 191 14.50 -18.80 5.87
N VAL A 192 14.83 -20.08 5.91
CA VAL A 192 14.50 -20.97 7.03
C VAL A 192 15.42 -20.59 8.19
N SER A 193 15.11 -19.51 8.88
CA SER A 193 15.90 -19.13 10.04
C SER A 193 15.21 -19.59 11.33
N ASN A 194 16.00 -20.16 12.23
CA ASN A 194 15.59 -20.38 13.62
C ASN A 194 15.59 -19.06 14.43
N PHE A 195 15.52 -17.92 13.77
CA PHE A 195 15.33 -16.66 14.46
C PHE A 195 13.97 -16.66 15.13
N MET A 196 14.03 -16.65 16.42
CA MET A 196 12.88 -16.81 17.28
C MET A 196 12.07 -15.52 17.34
N SER A 197 10.76 -15.68 17.32
CA SER A 197 9.90 -14.64 17.88
C SER A 197 10.25 -14.48 19.35
N GLN A 198 10.62 -13.27 19.75
CA GLN A 198 10.79 -12.96 21.16
C GLN A 198 10.07 -11.66 21.45
N SER A 199 9.12 -11.73 22.37
CA SER A 199 8.60 -10.53 23.03
C SER A 199 9.76 -9.82 23.70
N GLY A 200 9.88 -8.51 23.55
CA GLY A 200 10.92 -7.74 24.18
C GLY A 200 12.32 -7.85 23.57
N MET A 201 12.43 -8.27 22.30
CA MET A 201 13.71 -8.18 21.61
C MET A 201 14.22 -6.75 21.57
N ASN A 202 15.40 -6.57 22.13
CA ASN A 202 16.06 -5.28 22.29
C ASN A 202 16.43 -4.70 20.91
N SER A 203 16.29 -3.40 20.75
CA SER A 203 16.69 -2.58 19.59
C SER A 203 18.12 -2.81 19.09
N ARG A 204 18.96 -3.52 19.85
CA ARG A 204 20.32 -3.88 19.43
C ARG A 204 20.38 -4.69 18.14
N PHE A 205 19.35 -5.45 17.81
CA PHE A 205 19.27 -6.18 16.55
C PHE A 205 19.15 -5.26 15.33
N TRP A 206 18.76 -4.05 15.56
CA TRP A 206 18.49 -3.08 14.52
C TRP A 206 19.68 -2.19 14.21
N SER A 207 20.75 -2.34 14.97
CA SER A 207 21.97 -1.54 14.83
C SER A 207 22.80 -1.90 13.60
N GLY A 208 22.40 -2.89 12.81
CA GLY A 208 23.13 -3.31 11.62
C GLY A 208 23.16 -2.28 10.49
N TYR A 209 22.20 -1.36 10.44
CA TYR A 209 22.14 -0.30 9.44
C TYR A 209 22.82 1.00 9.83
N GLY A 210 23.46 1.03 10.92
CA GLY A 210 24.02 2.23 11.47
C GLY A 210 23.57 2.40 12.91
N LYS A 211 24.09 3.39 13.54
CA LYS A 211 23.99 3.58 14.99
C LYS A 211 22.67 4.19 15.45
N GLU A 212 21.66 4.29 14.58
CA GLU A 212 20.47 5.10 14.83
C GLU A 212 19.18 4.24 14.84
N PRO A 213 18.47 4.19 15.96
CA PRO A 213 17.30 3.30 16.15
C PRO A 213 16.07 3.63 15.29
N TYR A 214 15.97 4.81 14.72
CA TYR A 214 14.83 5.21 13.88
C TYR A 214 14.86 4.64 12.45
N LEU A 215 15.97 4.06 12.03
CA LEU A 215 16.07 3.37 10.74
C LEU A 215 15.00 2.30 10.57
N MET A 216 14.39 1.90 11.65
CA MET A 216 13.51 0.75 11.66
C MET A 216 12.18 1.02 12.29
N ASP A 217 11.88 2.26 12.57
CA ASP A 217 10.61 2.57 13.16
C ASP A 217 10.29 1.73 14.41
N TRP A 218 11.33 1.41 15.15
CA TRP A 218 11.28 0.61 16.34
C TRP A 218 12.00 1.30 17.46
N GLU A 219 11.27 1.69 18.49
CA GLU A 219 11.86 2.16 19.72
C GLU A 219 12.08 0.96 20.65
N SER A 220 13.24 0.93 21.31
CA SER A 220 13.57 -0.16 22.22
C SER A 220 12.48 -0.31 23.29
N PRO A 221 11.86 -1.45 23.42
CA PRO A 221 10.85 -1.64 24.41
C PRO A 221 11.52 -1.71 25.80
N GLU A 222 11.49 -0.65 26.53
CA GLU A 222 11.57 -0.73 27.99
C GLU A 222 10.26 -1.23 28.60
N ASN A 223 9.27 -1.48 27.72
CA ASN A 223 7.90 -1.75 28.09
C ASN A 223 7.47 -3.13 27.56
N GLU A 224 6.87 -3.93 28.43
CA GLU A 224 6.36 -5.28 28.14
C GLU A 224 5.27 -5.33 27.05
N ASN A 225 4.73 -4.18 26.66
CA ASN A 225 3.67 -4.08 25.65
C ASN A 225 4.17 -3.93 24.20
N HIS A 226 5.44 -4.25 23.94
CA HIS A 226 6.01 -4.22 22.59
C HIS A 226 6.40 -5.63 22.14
N GLU A 227 6.15 -5.96 20.91
CA GLU A 227 6.45 -7.28 20.36
C GLU A 227 7.07 -7.19 18.98
N LEU A 228 8.28 -7.68 18.82
CA LEU A 228 8.94 -7.89 17.55
C LEU A 228 8.98 -9.38 17.23
N VAL A 229 8.46 -9.75 16.08
CA VAL A 229 8.45 -11.12 15.59
C VAL A 229 9.26 -11.19 14.31
N VAL A 230 10.28 -12.03 14.29
CA VAL A 230 11.05 -12.35 13.07
C VAL A 230 10.82 -13.82 12.77
N ARG A 231 10.22 -14.13 11.65
CA ARG A 231 9.85 -15.50 11.31
C ARG A 231 10.18 -15.88 9.88
N MET A 232 10.40 -17.17 9.71
CA MET A 232 10.33 -17.80 8.41
C MET A 232 8.91 -17.64 7.87
N GLY A 233 8.82 -17.11 6.67
CA GLY A 233 7.56 -16.89 5.99
C GLY A 233 7.46 -15.44 5.50
N ALA A 234 6.60 -15.24 4.54
CA ALA A 234 6.58 -14.01 3.75
C ALA A 234 5.53 -12.98 4.17
N GLY A 235 4.74 -13.28 5.19
CA GLY A 235 3.61 -12.44 5.62
C GLY A 235 2.27 -12.81 4.96
N ILE A 236 1.22 -12.17 5.45
CA ILE A 236 -0.17 -12.44 5.00
C ILE A 236 -0.33 -12.13 3.52
N VAL A 237 0.13 -10.95 3.09
CA VAL A 237 -0.06 -10.49 1.70
C VAL A 237 0.72 -11.34 0.72
N LYS A 238 1.97 -11.71 1.03
CA LYS A 238 2.76 -12.57 0.14
C LYS A 238 2.18 -13.97 0.01
N THR A 239 1.53 -14.47 1.03
CA THR A 239 0.75 -15.72 0.93
C THR A 239 -0.43 -15.55 -0.04
N TYR A 240 -1.13 -14.42 0.05
CA TYR A 240 -2.22 -14.10 -0.86
C TYR A 240 -1.73 -13.94 -2.31
N GLU A 241 -0.63 -13.23 -2.53
CA GLU A 241 0.00 -13.06 -3.84
C GLU A 241 0.45 -14.41 -4.44
N ALA A 242 0.97 -15.32 -3.63
CA ALA A 242 1.36 -16.65 -4.07
C ALA A 242 0.16 -17.46 -4.59
N ILE A 243 -0.97 -17.38 -3.93
CA ILE A 243 -2.19 -18.02 -4.41
C ILE A 243 -2.75 -17.31 -5.65
N THR A 244 -2.54 -16.00 -5.75
CA THR A 244 -2.91 -15.25 -6.95
C THR A 244 -2.17 -15.76 -8.18
N ASP A 245 -0.86 -15.96 -8.07
CA ASP A 245 -0.06 -16.57 -9.13
C ASP A 245 -0.48 -18.03 -9.41
N TYR A 246 -0.71 -18.81 -8.35
CA TYR A 246 -1.23 -20.17 -8.49
C TYR A 246 -2.57 -20.22 -9.24
N CYS A 247 -3.44 -19.24 -9.07
CA CYS A 247 -4.70 -19.10 -9.80
C CYS A 247 -4.52 -18.66 -11.28
N GLY A 248 -3.29 -18.39 -11.72
CA GLY A 248 -2.99 -17.99 -13.10
C GLY A 248 -3.06 -16.48 -13.33
N PHE A 249 -3.04 -15.66 -12.28
CA PHE A 249 -2.97 -14.21 -12.38
C PHE A 249 -1.58 -13.71 -11.99
N PRO A 250 -1.11 -12.58 -12.51
CA PRO A 250 0.08 -11.94 -11.96
C PRO A 250 -0.06 -11.72 -10.45
N ALA A 251 0.96 -12.05 -9.66
CA ALA A 251 0.91 -12.00 -8.19
C ALA A 251 0.41 -10.66 -7.64
N ILE A 252 0.82 -9.56 -8.27
CA ILE A 252 0.43 -8.20 -7.90
C ILE A 252 -1.07 -7.91 -8.15
N GLU A 253 -1.76 -8.75 -8.92
CA GLU A 253 -3.18 -8.58 -9.21
C GLU A 253 -4.08 -9.33 -8.20
N ALA A 254 -3.74 -9.27 -6.92
CA ALA A 254 -4.47 -9.93 -5.82
C ALA A 254 -5.99 -9.65 -5.81
N GLY A 255 -6.42 -8.50 -6.32
CA GLY A 255 -7.83 -8.18 -6.52
C GLY A 255 -8.59 -9.15 -7.42
N LYS A 256 -7.90 -9.84 -8.35
CA LYS A 256 -8.52 -10.88 -9.18
C LYS A 256 -8.81 -12.14 -8.36
N THR A 257 -7.92 -12.52 -7.47
CA THR A 257 -8.13 -13.65 -6.55
C THR A 257 -9.24 -13.34 -5.55
N MET A 258 -9.32 -12.11 -5.05
CA MET A 258 -10.47 -11.66 -4.25
C MET A 258 -11.80 -11.83 -5.02
N GLY A 259 -11.82 -11.45 -6.31
CA GLY A 259 -12.99 -11.65 -7.18
C GLY A 259 -13.26 -13.10 -7.53
N LEU A 260 -12.25 -13.98 -7.49
CA LEU A 260 -12.38 -15.41 -7.74
C LEU A 260 -12.88 -16.19 -6.52
N SER A 261 -12.57 -15.73 -5.32
CA SER A 261 -12.84 -16.44 -4.07
C SER A 261 -14.31 -16.86 -3.87
N PRO A 262 -15.35 -16.10 -4.29
CA PRO A 262 -16.74 -16.51 -4.15
C PRO A 262 -17.16 -17.72 -5.02
N TYR A 263 -16.33 -18.08 -5.99
CA TYR A 263 -16.59 -19.24 -6.87
C TYR A 263 -15.96 -20.54 -6.35
N GLY A 264 -15.18 -20.45 -5.26
CA GLY A 264 -14.59 -21.60 -4.60
C GLY A 264 -15.39 -22.05 -3.38
N GLU A 265 -15.03 -23.19 -2.84
CA GLU A 265 -15.66 -23.80 -1.67
C GLU A 265 -14.63 -24.46 -0.75
N PRO A 266 -14.97 -24.71 0.54
CA PRO A 266 -14.14 -25.50 1.44
C PRO A 266 -13.89 -26.89 0.87
N CYS A 267 -12.63 -27.36 1.01
CA CYS A 267 -12.27 -28.71 0.58
C CYS A 267 -11.26 -29.35 1.54
N ASP A 268 -11.36 -30.66 1.72
CA ASP A 268 -10.57 -31.40 2.72
C ASP A 268 -9.11 -31.58 2.31
N TYR A 269 -8.80 -31.52 1.01
CA TYR A 269 -7.43 -31.66 0.51
C TYR A 269 -6.58 -30.41 0.69
N LEU A 270 -7.19 -29.25 0.93
CA LEU A 270 -6.47 -28.00 1.12
C LEU A 270 -6.53 -27.56 2.59
N LYS A 271 -5.44 -27.84 3.31
CA LYS A 271 -5.31 -27.43 4.71
C LYS A 271 -5.21 -25.91 4.83
N PRO A 272 -5.53 -25.32 6.00
CA PRO A 272 -5.29 -23.92 6.27
C PRO A 272 -3.85 -23.49 5.99
N PHE A 273 -3.65 -22.24 5.55
CA PHE A 273 -2.32 -21.68 5.35
C PHE A 273 -1.67 -21.26 6.66
N PHE A 274 -2.46 -20.98 7.68
CA PHE A 274 -1.98 -20.52 8.98
C PHE A 274 -2.50 -21.44 10.08
N ASN A 275 -1.64 -21.69 11.08
CA ASN A 275 -2.02 -22.38 12.31
C ASN A 275 -2.38 -21.37 13.38
N ASN A 276 -3.23 -21.79 14.34
CA ASN A 276 -3.56 -21.04 15.54
C ASN A 276 -4.15 -19.66 15.29
N LEU A 277 -5.21 -19.65 14.50
CA LEU A 277 -6.15 -18.57 14.50
C LEU A 277 -6.63 -18.36 15.95
N GLY A 278 -6.33 -17.25 16.56
CA GLY A 278 -6.68 -16.96 17.96
C GLY A 278 -5.51 -16.86 18.95
N ASP A 279 -4.36 -17.44 18.67
CA ASP A 279 -3.14 -17.25 19.49
C ASP A 279 -2.42 -15.93 19.16
N MET A 280 -2.90 -15.22 18.16
CA MET A 280 -2.40 -13.91 17.75
C MET A 280 -0.95 -13.88 17.29
N GLU A 281 -0.39 -14.99 17.04
CA GLU A 281 0.86 -15.16 16.36
C GLU A 281 0.60 -15.72 14.98
N LEU A 282 1.08 -15.02 13.96
CA LEU A 282 1.04 -15.52 12.58
C LEU A 282 1.92 -16.77 12.49
N LYS A 283 1.30 -17.93 12.44
CA LYS A 283 1.99 -19.21 12.28
C LYS A 283 1.53 -19.89 11.01
N TYR A 284 2.46 -20.12 10.09
CA TYR A 284 2.15 -20.85 8.88
C TYR A 284 1.90 -22.33 9.17
N ALA A 285 0.83 -22.85 8.60
CA ALA A 285 0.56 -24.26 8.64
C ALA A 285 1.62 -25.03 7.84
N ASP A 286 1.96 -26.20 8.30
CA ASP A 286 2.74 -27.16 7.51
C ASP A 286 1.81 -27.76 6.44
N ASN A 287 1.86 -27.16 5.26
CA ASN A 287 1.06 -27.55 4.11
C ASN A 287 1.98 -28.07 3.02
N GLU A 288 1.84 -29.33 2.66
CA GLU A 288 2.70 -30.00 1.67
C GLU A 288 2.65 -29.35 0.28
N TYR A 289 1.55 -28.66 -0.04
CA TYR A 289 1.38 -28.00 -1.33
C TYR A 289 1.86 -26.55 -1.31
N PHE A 290 1.79 -25.88 -0.16
CA PHE A 290 2.01 -24.45 -0.04
C PHE A 290 2.88 -24.12 1.18
N THR A 291 4.17 -24.07 0.99
CA THR A 291 5.11 -23.68 2.04
C THR A 291 5.68 -22.30 1.71
N PRO A 292 5.36 -21.26 2.49
CA PRO A 292 5.90 -19.92 2.28
C PRO A 292 7.42 -19.89 2.38
N LYS A 293 8.11 -19.43 1.35
CA LYS A 293 9.59 -19.41 1.31
C LYS A 293 10.20 -18.11 0.81
N TYR A 294 9.48 -17.32 0.01
CA TYR A 294 10.02 -16.13 -0.67
C TYR A 294 9.08 -14.93 -0.64
N PRO A 295 9.64 -13.70 -0.68
CA PRO A 295 8.84 -12.48 -0.60
C PRO A 295 7.92 -12.22 -1.82
N ASN A 296 8.32 -12.68 -2.99
CA ASN A 296 7.56 -12.45 -4.23
C ASN A 296 6.66 -13.62 -4.59
N GLY A 297 5.88 -14.10 -3.63
CA GLY A 297 5.11 -15.30 -3.78
C GLY A 297 5.81 -16.44 -3.11
N ALA A 298 5.73 -16.42 -1.82
CA ALA A 298 6.48 -17.30 -0.93
C ALA A 298 6.26 -18.79 -1.16
N LEU A 299 5.19 -19.14 -1.82
CA LEU A 299 4.84 -20.51 -2.16
C LEU A 299 5.44 -20.96 -3.48
N PHE A 300 6.15 -20.10 -4.16
CA PHE A 300 6.51 -20.29 -5.54
C PHE A 300 7.46 -21.34 -5.87
N GLN A 301 8.40 -21.68 -5.01
CA GLN A 301 9.26 -22.81 -5.33
C GLN A 301 8.45 -24.10 -5.51
N ALA A 302 7.41 -24.26 -4.72
CA ALA A 302 6.47 -25.35 -4.94
C ALA A 302 5.72 -25.18 -6.26
N PHE A 303 5.53 -23.97 -6.76
CA PHE A 303 4.83 -23.71 -8.00
C PHE A 303 5.68 -23.82 -9.25
N TYR A 304 6.97 -23.57 -9.18
CA TYR A 304 7.88 -23.73 -10.31
C TYR A 304 8.34 -25.18 -10.53
N GLU A 305 8.10 -26.04 -9.54
CA GLU A 305 8.31 -27.46 -9.70
C GLU A 305 6.99 -28.13 -10.14
N PRO A 306 6.82 -28.52 -11.39
CA PRO A 306 5.54 -28.97 -11.95
C PRO A 306 4.89 -30.13 -11.18
N GLU A 307 5.71 -30.91 -10.50
CA GLU A 307 5.29 -32.12 -9.76
C GLU A 307 4.59 -31.78 -8.42
N ILE A 308 4.91 -30.62 -7.84
CA ILE A 308 4.35 -30.18 -6.54
C ILE A 308 3.07 -29.36 -6.71
N ARG A 309 2.76 -28.95 -7.93
CA ARG A 309 1.62 -28.07 -8.22
C ARG A 309 0.29 -28.75 -8.38
N LYS A 310 0.28 -30.06 -8.34
CA LYS A 310 -0.93 -30.82 -8.68
C LYS A 310 -1.62 -31.24 -7.42
N PHE A 311 -2.80 -30.70 -7.19
CA PHE A 311 -3.72 -31.33 -6.26
C PHE A 311 -4.13 -32.72 -6.80
N PRO A 312 -4.43 -33.66 -5.92
CA PRO A 312 -4.97 -34.96 -6.34
C PRO A 312 -6.13 -34.77 -7.32
N GLY A 313 -6.07 -35.44 -8.47
CA GLY A 313 -7.08 -35.33 -9.53
C GLY A 313 -6.92 -34.13 -10.48
N GLN A 314 -5.84 -33.38 -10.35
CA GLN A 314 -5.55 -32.23 -11.21
C GLN A 314 -4.27 -32.40 -12.04
N GLU A 315 -3.81 -33.62 -12.20
CA GLU A 315 -2.65 -33.96 -13.01
C GLU A 315 -2.90 -33.56 -14.47
N GLY A 316 -1.99 -32.74 -15.01
CA GLY A 316 -2.06 -32.34 -16.41
C GLY A 316 -2.97 -31.16 -16.73
N VAL A 317 -3.51 -30.45 -15.73
CA VAL A 317 -4.18 -29.19 -15.98
C VAL A 317 -3.15 -28.13 -16.36
N GLU A 318 -3.08 -27.84 -17.64
CA GLU A 318 -2.29 -26.78 -18.24
C GLU A 318 -3.20 -25.88 -19.08
N GLY A 319 -2.95 -24.59 -19.12
CA GLY A 319 -3.70 -23.70 -19.99
C GLY A 319 -3.79 -22.25 -19.51
N GLU A 320 -4.28 -21.42 -20.39
CA GLU A 320 -4.41 -19.96 -20.16
C GLU A 320 -5.48 -19.59 -19.12
N ASN A 321 -6.46 -20.48 -18.88
CA ASN A 321 -7.63 -20.22 -18.02
C ASN A 321 -7.55 -21.02 -16.71
N LEU A 322 -6.42 -20.96 -16.01
CA LEU A 322 -6.24 -21.68 -14.74
C LEU A 322 -7.29 -21.29 -13.69
N TRP A 323 -7.75 -20.03 -13.68
CA TRP A 323 -8.78 -19.56 -12.76
C TRP A 323 -10.16 -20.25 -12.94
N ASP A 324 -10.40 -20.94 -14.04
CA ASP A 324 -11.65 -21.67 -14.25
C ASP A 324 -11.63 -23.11 -13.68
N VAL A 325 -10.53 -23.51 -13.11
CA VAL A 325 -10.34 -24.83 -12.49
C VAL A 325 -10.79 -24.79 -11.03
N ASP A 326 -11.61 -25.75 -10.60
CA ASP A 326 -12.18 -25.77 -9.24
C ASP A 326 -11.13 -25.75 -8.14
N SER A 327 -10.02 -26.47 -8.29
CA SER A 327 -8.93 -26.44 -7.30
C SER A 327 -8.32 -25.03 -7.12
N ARG A 328 -8.34 -24.21 -8.17
CA ARG A 328 -7.84 -22.82 -8.12
C ARG A 328 -8.87 -21.92 -7.44
N LYS A 329 -10.15 -22.11 -7.75
CA LYS A 329 -11.26 -21.41 -7.07
C LYS A 329 -11.26 -21.74 -5.58
N ASN A 330 -11.06 -23.01 -5.21
CA ASN A 330 -10.98 -23.44 -3.81
C ASN A 330 -9.75 -22.88 -3.09
N ALA A 331 -8.60 -22.78 -3.77
CA ALA A 331 -7.43 -22.12 -3.21
C ALA A 331 -7.67 -20.61 -2.99
N ALA A 332 -8.34 -19.95 -3.93
CA ALA A 332 -8.74 -18.53 -3.78
C ALA A 332 -9.71 -18.35 -2.60
N TRP A 333 -10.69 -19.24 -2.45
CA TRP A 333 -11.59 -19.27 -1.30
C TRP A 333 -10.82 -19.42 0.02
N ARG A 334 -9.91 -20.38 0.07
CA ARG A 334 -9.10 -20.67 1.28
C ARG A 334 -8.25 -19.48 1.68
N VAL A 335 -7.49 -18.90 0.75
CA VAL A 335 -6.60 -17.76 1.08
C VAL A 335 -7.38 -16.52 1.50
N GLN A 336 -8.55 -16.27 0.88
CA GLN A 336 -9.42 -15.17 1.30
C GLN A 336 -9.87 -15.34 2.75
N ASN A 337 -10.37 -16.52 3.12
CA ASN A 337 -10.89 -16.78 4.45
C ASN A 337 -9.75 -16.81 5.50
N ASP A 338 -8.68 -17.54 5.24
CA ASP A 338 -7.59 -17.66 6.20
C ASP A 338 -6.91 -16.30 6.47
N THR A 339 -6.70 -15.49 5.42
CA THR A 339 -6.04 -14.18 5.61
C THR A 339 -6.95 -13.15 6.28
N GLN A 340 -8.23 -13.13 5.98
CA GLN A 340 -9.15 -12.22 6.68
C GLN A 340 -9.28 -12.55 8.16
N GLU A 341 -9.26 -13.83 8.55
CA GLU A 341 -9.25 -14.23 9.95
C GLU A 341 -7.94 -13.82 10.66
N GLN A 342 -6.79 -13.96 9.99
CA GLN A 342 -5.51 -13.50 10.54
C GLN A 342 -5.50 -11.99 10.79
N VAL A 343 -6.03 -11.21 9.86
CA VAL A 343 -6.09 -9.75 10.02
C VAL A 343 -7.10 -9.35 11.10
N LEU A 344 -8.22 -10.06 11.24
CA LEU A 344 -9.15 -9.85 12.36
C LEU A 344 -8.46 -10.06 13.71
N ASP A 345 -7.65 -11.10 13.84
CA ASP A 345 -6.86 -11.37 15.04
C ASP A 345 -5.83 -10.25 15.29
N LEU A 346 -5.19 -9.71 14.25
CA LEU A 346 -4.31 -8.54 14.36
C LEU A 346 -5.07 -7.29 14.82
N ILE A 347 -6.28 -7.05 14.33
CA ILE A 347 -7.13 -5.93 14.80
C ILE A 347 -7.41 -6.07 16.29
N ARG A 348 -7.83 -7.25 16.73
CA ARG A 348 -8.09 -7.52 18.15
C ARG A 348 -6.82 -7.42 18.99
N LYS A 349 -5.69 -7.87 18.47
CA LYS A 349 -4.37 -7.69 19.07
C LYS A 349 -4.02 -6.21 19.24
N ALA A 350 -4.22 -5.40 18.19
CA ALA A 350 -3.97 -3.97 18.23
C ALA A 350 -4.78 -3.27 19.34
N VAL A 351 -6.06 -3.58 19.43
CA VAL A 351 -6.95 -3.06 20.49
C VAL A 351 -6.44 -3.44 21.88
N ARG A 352 -5.99 -4.69 22.08
CA ARG A 352 -5.47 -5.12 23.40
C ARG A 352 -4.14 -4.46 23.75
N MET A 353 -3.21 -4.36 22.79
CA MET A 353 -1.87 -3.80 23.03
C MET A 353 -1.90 -2.30 23.30
N THR A 354 -2.80 -1.58 22.65
CA THR A 354 -2.86 -0.12 22.71
C THR A 354 -3.94 0.41 23.63
N GLY A 355 -4.97 -0.39 23.91
CA GLY A 355 -6.18 0.07 24.61
C GLY A 355 -7.10 0.96 23.75
N GLN A 356 -6.73 1.23 22.48
CA GLN A 356 -7.51 2.04 21.56
C GLN A 356 -8.75 1.28 21.07
N LYS A 357 -9.84 2.01 20.84
CA LYS A 357 -11.06 1.49 20.21
C LYS A 357 -11.24 2.00 18.78
N ASN A 358 -10.51 3.03 18.41
CA ASN A 358 -10.42 3.49 17.03
C ASN A 358 -9.31 2.72 16.32
N VAL A 359 -9.64 2.04 15.26
CA VAL A 359 -8.71 1.21 14.47
C VAL A 359 -8.66 1.75 13.06
N VAL A 360 -7.46 1.97 12.55
CA VAL A 360 -7.24 2.31 11.14
C VAL A 360 -6.46 1.19 10.45
N ILE A 361 -6.83 0.86 9.22
CA ILE A 361 -6.17 -0.17 8.40
C ILE A 361 -5.59 0.46 7.14
N ALA A 362 -4.34 0.10 6.80
CA ALA A 362 -3.68 0.41 5.55
C ALA A 362 -2.65 -0.67 5.17
N GLY A 363 -1.88 -0.43 4.08
CA GLY A 363 -1.09 -1.44 3.40
C GLY A 363 -1.91 -2.13 2.31
N GLY A 364 -1.26 -2.81 1.39
CA GLY A 364 -1.92 -3.39 0.20
C GLY A 364 -3.15 -4.25 0.50
N TYR A 365 -3.17 -4.93 1.64
CA TYR A 365 -4.32 -5.74 2.08
C TYR A 365 -5.57 -4.89 2.40
N GLY A 366 -5.40 -3.61 2.77
CA GLY A 366 -6.52 -2.69 3.02
C GLY A 366 -7.43 -2.48 1.80
N LEU A 367 -6.99 -2.86 0.59
CA LEU A 367 -7.81 -2.87 -0.61
C LEU A 367 -8.76 -4.07 -0.74
N ASN A 368 -8.68 -5.05 0.18
CA ASN A 368 -9.57 -6.20 0.21
C ASN A 368 -10.95 -5.83 0.76
N CYS A 369 -11.81 -5.32 -0.13
CA CYS A 369 -13.14 -4.84 0.27
C CYS A 369 -14.05 -5.95 0.82
N VAL A 370 -13.85 -7.20 0.45
CA VAL A 370 -14.58 -8.36 0.99
C VAL A 370 -14.23 -8.54 2.46
N ALA A 371 -12.94 -8.57 2.79
CA ALA A 371 -12.48 -8.66 4.17
C ALA A 371 -12.90 -7.43 5.00
N ASN A 372 -12.76 -6.22 4.45
CA ASN A 372 -13.12 -4.99 5.14
C ASN A 372 -14.58 -4.94 5.56
N TYR A 373 -15.48 -5.39 4.67
CA TYR A 373 -16.90 -5.47 4.99
C TYR A 373 -17.18 -6.54 6.07
N TRP A 374 -16.51 -7.68 5.96
CA TRP A 374 -16.62 -8.74 6.94
C TRP A 374 -16.13 -8.31 8.33
N TYR A 375 -15.06 -7.50 8.44
CA TYR A 375 -14.60 -6.96 9.73
C TYR A 375 -15.66 -6.08 10.38
N LEU A 376 -16.39 -5.27 9.64
CA LEU A 376 -17.46 -4.45 10.19
C LEU A 376 -18.52 -5.32 10.89
N ASP A 377 -18.87 -6.46 10.29
CA ASP A 377 -19.83 -7.39 10.89
C ASP A 377 -19.25 -8.11 12.13
N GLN A 378 -18.00 -8.56 12.06
CA GLN A 378 -17.35 -9.26 13.17
C GLN A 378 -17.09 -8.34 14.38
N LEU A 379 -16.84 -7.06 14.18
CA LEU A 379 -16.43 -6.11 15.22
C LEU A 379 -17.58 -5.27 15.78
N LYS A 380 -18.77 -5.35 15.20
CA LYS A 380 -19.92 -4.48 15.54
C LYS A 380 -20.27 -4.46 17.04
N ASP A 381 -20.17 -5.61 17.71
CA ASP A 381 -20.54 -5.76 19.11
C ASP A 381 -19.34 -5.52 20.08
N GLU A 382 -18.14 -5.29 19.55
CA GLU A 382 -16.92 -5.06 20.34
C GLU A 382 -16.68 -3.57 20.65
N GLY A 383 -17.51 -2.68 20.14
CA GLY A 383 -17.39 -1.24 20.31
C GLY A 383 -16.13 -0.66 19.64
N ILE A 384 -15.71 -1.29 18.55
CA ILE A 384 -14.55 -0.88 17.74
C ILE A 384 -15.02 -0.01 16.59
N ASN A 385 -14.40 1.17 16.44
CA ASN A 385 -14.61 2.06 15.30
C ASN A 385 -13.55 1.78 14.24
N LEU A 386 -13.95 1.23 13.11
CA LEU A 386 -13.03 0.87 12.03
C LEU A 386 -13.02 1.93 10.93
N TYR A 387 -11.82 2.36 10.55
CA TYR A 387 -11.56 3.13 9.34
C TYR A 387 -10.56 2.37 8.47
N VAL A 388 -10.87 2.22 7.20
CA VAL A 388 -9.94 1.64 6.22
C VAL A 388 -9.51 2.74 5.27
N GLU A 389 -8.21 2.92 5.10
CA GLU A 389 -7.65 3.92 4.20
C GLU A 389 -8.01 3.58 2.75
N PRO A 390 -8.71 4.42 2.02
CA PRO A 390 -9.06 4.11 0.64
C PRO A 390 -7.88 4.16 -0.33
N MET A 391 -6.80 4.88 0.02
CA MET A 391 -5.52 4.88 -0.69
C MET A 391 -4.51 3.94 -0.03
N SER A 392 -4.94 2.71 0.28
CA SER A 392 -4.14 1.75 1.07
C SER A 392 -2.92 1.19 0.35
N ASN A 393 -2.82 1.29 -0.98
CA ASN A 393 -1.64 0.86 -1.73
C ASN A 393 -0.45 1.83 -1.53
N ASP A 394 0.69 1.49 -2.12
CA ASP A 394 1.93 2.27 -1.96
C ASP A 394 1.82 3.72 -2.41
N SER A 395 0.91 4.04 -3.36
CA SER A 395 0.69 5.44 -3.75
C SER A 395 0.20 6.30 -2.59
N GLY A 396 -0.57 5.73 -1.67
CA GLY A 396 -1.02 6.41 -0.45
C GLY A 396 0.09 6.71 0.54
N THR A 397 1.24 6.05 0.45
CA THR A 397 2.40 6.39 1.28
C THR A 397 2.94 7.78 1.00
N ALA A 398 2.77 8.30 -0.23
CA ALA A 398 3.10 9.70 -0.54
C ALA A 398 2.21 10.66 0.26
N VAL A 399 0.92 10.35 0.40
CA VAL A 399 0.00 11.14 1.23
C VAL A 399 0.43 11.11 2.69
N GLY A 400 0.63 9.90 3.23
CA GLY A 400 1.07 9.73 4.62
C GLY A 400 2.41 10.38 4.92
N ALA A 401 3.37 10.31 3.99
CA ALA A 401 4.68 10.93 4.14
C ALA A 401 4.59 12.47 4.18
N ALA A 402 3.75 13.07 3.30
CA ALA A 402 3.52 14.50 3.32
C ALA A 402 2.86 14.97 4.63
N GLN A 403 1.83 14.26 5.08
CA GLN A 403 1.13 14.55 6.32
C GLN A 403 2.03 14.38 7.55
N LEU A 404 2.76 13.26 7.62
CA LEU A 404 3.70 12.99 8.71
C LEU A 404 4.76 14.09 8.80
N TRP A 405 5.35 14.48 7.67
CA TRP A 405 6.33 15.56 7.65
C TRP A 405 5.73 16.91 8.06
N HIS A 406 4.52 17.22 7.59
CA HIS A 406 3.82 18.44 8.00
C HIS A 406 3.65 18.51 9.52
N HIS A 407 3.07 17.49 10.14
CA HIS A 407 2.85 17.45 11.58
C HIS A 407 4.15 17.39 12.37
N TYR A 408 5.20 16.79 11.81
CA TYR A 408 6.51 16.77 12.43
C TYR A 408 7.14 18.16 12.52
N ILE A 409 7.12 18.96 11.45
CA ILE A 409 7.75 20.29 11.43
C ILE A 409 6.90 21.36 12.12
N THR A 410 5.58 21.28 12.01
CA THR A 410 4.67 22.29 12.58
C THR A 410 4.33 22.01 14.05
N LYS A 411 4.42 20.75 14.50
CA LYS A 411 3.90 20.29 15.79
C LYS A 411 2.41 20.57 15.94
N ASP A 412 1.70 20.66 14.82
CA ASP A 412 0.27 20.91 14.80
C ASP A 412 -0.49 19.72 15.39
N SER A 413 -1.12 19.95 16.53
CA SER A 413 -1.90 18.96 17.28
C SER A 413 -3.41 19.05 16.97
N GLU A 414 -3.82 19.93 16.08
CA GLU A 414 -5.20 20.02 15.68
C GLU A 414 -5.60 18.82 14.85
N LYS A 415 -6.65 18.15 15.31
CA LYS A 415 -7.22 17.01 14.61
C LYS A 415 -7.80 17.44 13.26
N ARG A 416 -7.50 16.70 12.21
CA ARG A 416 -8.13 16.87 10.91
C ARG A 416 -9.48 16.17 10.85
N ASP A 417 -10.38 16.69 10.06
CA ASP A 417 -11.63 16.03 9.76
C ASP A 417 -11.40 14.78 8.92
N ARG A 418 -12.31 13.82 9.04
CA ARG A 418 -12.29 12.65 8.18
C ARG A 418 -12.43 13.05 6.72
N ILE A 419 -11.59 12.49 5.85
CA ILE A 419 -11.75 12.71 4.41
C ILE A 419 -13.10 12.15 3.93
N THR A 420 -13.78 12.89 3.07
CA THR A 420 -15.10 12.53 2.55
C THR A 420 -15.09 12.08 1.11
N ASP A 421 -14.03 12.41 0.39
CA ASP A 421 -13.84 12.05 -1.01
C ASP A 421 -12.35 11.91 -1.35
N LEU A 422 -12.06 11.47 -2.56
CA LEU A 422 -10.71 11.29 -3.08
C LEU A 422 -10.46 12.10 -4.36
N TYR A 423 -11.20 13.14 -4.60
CA TYR A 423 -11.11 13.93 -5.83
C TYR A 423 -9.93 14.91 -5.82
N TYR A 424 -8.72 14.36 -5.61
CA TYR A 424 -7.49 15.15 -5.52
C TYR A 424 -6.71 15.22 -6.85
N GLY A 425 -7.09 14.46 -7.86
CA GLY A 425 -6.43 14.48 -9.17
C GLY A 425 -6.76 15.72 -10.00
N PRO A 426 -6.28 15.79 -11.25
CA PRO A 426 -6.52 16.94 -12.10
C PRO A 426 -7.98 17.05 -12.56
N GLN A 427 -8.41 18.26 -12.74
CA GLN A 427 -9.66 18.60 -13.43
C GLN A 427 -9.33 19.07 -14.85
N TYR A 428 -10.06 18.53 -15.82
CA TYR A 428 -9.97 18.96 -17.19
C TYR A 428 -11.22 19.70 -17.58
N ASN A 429 -11.06 20.94 -18.04
CA ASN A 429 -12.14 21.76 -18.55
C ASN A 429 -11.99 21.80 -20.08
N HIS A 430 -12.97 21.24 -20.77
CA HIS A 430 -13.02 21.27 -22.22
C HIS A 430 -14.00 22.35 -22.68
N SER A 431 -13.61 23.14 -23.67
CA SER A 431 -14.49 24.08 -24.32
C SER A 431 -15.54 23.35 -25.17
N GLN A 432 -16.66 23.98 -25.40
CA GLN A 432 -17.71 23.45 -26.29
C GLN A 432 -17.14 23.13 -27.68
N THR A 433 -16.26 23.99 -28.19
CA THR A 433 -15.61 23.78 -29.48
C THR A 433 -14.75 22.51 -29.52
N GLU A 434 -13.96 22.25 -28.47
CA GLU A 434 -13.17 21.01 -28.39
C GLU A 434 -14.06 19.77 -28.36
N ILE A 435 -15.19 19.83 -27.64
CA ILE A 435 -16.17 18.74 -27.60
C ILE A 435 -16.77 18.49 -28.98
N GLU A 436 -17.15 19.54 -29.71
CA GLU A 436 -17.72 19.47 -31.06
C GLU A 436 -16.70 18.91 -32.08
N GLU A 437 -15.44 19.35 -32.02
CA GLU A 437 -14.36 18.82 -32.85
C GLU A 437 -14.15 17.32 -32.59
N MET A 438 -14.11 16.89 -31.33
CA MET A 438 -13.97 15.49 -30.99
C MET A 438 -15.18 14.65 -31.40
N SER A 439 -16.39 15.18 -31.19
CA SER A 439 -17.62 14.55 -31.66
C SER A 439 -17.58 14.30 -33.16
N SER A 440 -17.25 15.34 -33.93
CA SER A 440 -17.12 15.24 -35.37
C SER A 440 -16.06 14.24 -35.84
N LYS A 441 -14.90 14.26 -35.16
CA LYS A 441 -13.78 13.35 -35.45
C LYS A 441 -14.13 11.88 -35.28
N TYR A 442 -14.93 11.57 -34.27
CA TYR A 442 -15.30 10.18 -33.94
C TYR A 442 -16.72 9.79 -34.35
N GLY A 443 -17.44 10.66 -35.06
CA GLY A 443 -18.83 10.42 -35.48
C GLY A 443 -19.79 10.24 -34.27
N ALA A 444 -19.53 10.95 -33.20
CA ALA A 444 -20.36 10.88 -32.00
C ALA A 444 -21.48 11.93 -32.02
N GLU A 445 -22.55 11.70 -31.31
CA GLU A 445 -23.63 12.66 -31.11
C GLU A 445 -23.49 13.38 -29.77
N ILE A 446 -23.72 14.69 -29.75
CA ILE A 446 -23.75 15.48 -28.51
C ILE A 446 -25.21 15.68 -28.11
N SER A 447 -25.52 15.41 -26.87
CA SER A 447 -26.85 15.65 -26.31
C SER A 447 -26.79 15.85 -24.80
N ASP A 448 -27.72 16.61 -24.27
CA ASP A 448 -27.91 16.74 -22.84
C ASP A 448 -28.31 15.39 -22.21
N ALA A 449 -27.76 15.14 -21.03
CA ALA A 449 -28.08 13.95 -20.24
C ALA A 449 -28.34 14.35 -18.78
N ASP A 450 -29.44 13.87 -18.24
CA ASP A 450 -29.75 13.87 -16.82
C ASP A 450 -29.55 12.46 -16.23
N ASP A 451 -29.68 12.34 -14.91
CA ASP A 451 -29.53 11.06 -14.21
C ASP A 451 -30.48 9.99 -14.75
N LYS A 452 -31.70 10.39 -15.13
CA LYS A 452 -32.70 9.48 -15.69
C LYS A 452 -32.23 8.91 -17.02
N LYS A 453 -31.70 9.72 -17.91
CA LYS A 453 -31.15 9.28 -19.20
C LYS A 453 -29.98 8.31 -19.00
N ILE A 454 -29.10 8.59 -18.04
CA ILE A 454 -27.98 7.70 -17.68
C ILE A 454 -28.53 6.36 -17.21
N VAL A 455 -29.48 6.35 -16.29
CA VAL A 455 -30.12 5.12 -15.80
C VAL A 455 -30.81 4.36 -16.92
N ASP A 456 -31.56 5.03 -17.79
CA ASP A 456 -32.24 4.40 -18.92
C ASP A 456 -31.23 3.77 -19.89
N LEU A 457 -30.08 4.39 -20.15
CA LEU A 457 -29.02 3.81 -20.96
C LEU A 457 -28.47 2.52 -20.33
N ILE A 458 -28.20 2.53 -19.03
CA ILE A 458 -27.70 1.35 -18.28
C ILE A 458 -28.75 0.23 -18.32
N LEU A 459 -30.01 0.55 -18.06
CA LEU A 459 -31.08 -0.44 -18.11
C LEU A 459 -31.29 -1.08 -19.49
N ASN A 460 -30.94 -0.34 -20.54
CA ASN A 460 -30.94 -0.83 -21.93
C ASN A 460 -29.61 -1.49 -22.32
N LYS A 461 -28.79 -1.89 -21.34
CA LYS A 461 -27.53 -2.60 -21.53
C LYS A 461 -26.47 -1.84 -22.33
N ASN A 462 -26.48 -0.50 -22.23
CA ASN A 462 -25.40 0.30 -22.77
C ASN A 462 -24.28 0.46 -21.74
N ILE A 463 -23.04 0.49 -22.20
CA ILE A 463 -21.90 0.85 -21.39
C ILE A 463 -21.88 2.38 -21.27
N VAL A 464 -21.89 2.90 -20.05
CA VAL A 464 -21.83 4.35 -19.80
C VAL A 464 -20.52 4.68 -19.12
N ALA A 465 -19.74 5.59 -19.71
CA ALA A 465 -18.52 6.13 -19.10
C ALA A 465 -18.79 7.52 -18.51
N LEU A 466 -18.47 7.70 -17.23
CA LEU A 466 -18.55 8.99 -16.55
C LEU A 466 -17.18 9.67 -16.56
N PHE A 467 -17.16 10.94 -16.97
CA PHE A 467 -16.01 11.81 -16.90
C PHE A 467 -16.45 13.20 -16.43
N GLN A 468 -16.21 13.49 -15.17
CA GLN A 468 -16.68 14.73 -14.53
C GLN A 468 -15.71 15.18 -13.43
N GLY A 469 -15.75 16.47 -13.08
CA GLY A 469 -14.99 17.03 -11.96
C GLY A 469 -13.50 16.68 -11.97
N ARG A 470 -12.90 16.64 -10.80
CA ARG A 470 -11.52 16.18 -10.57
C ARG A 470 -11.46 14.66 -10.59
N SER A 471 -10.35 14.10 -11.09
CA SER A 471 -10.16 12.65 -11.02
C SER A 471 -9.90 12.18 -9.59
N GLU A 472 -10.21 10.92 -9.36
CA GLU A 472 -9.92 10.25 -8.11
C GLU A 472 -8.41 10.05 -7.92
N SER A 473 -7.95 10.13 -6.67
CA SER A 473 -6.70 9.58 -6.19
C SER A 473 -6.92 8.16 -5.67
N GLY A 474 -5.90 7.31 -5.76
CA GLY A 474 -6.00 5.92 -5.36
C GLY A 474 -6.49 4.97 -6.46
N PRO A 475 -6.53 3.64 -6.16
CA PRO A 475 -6.65 2.60 -7.18
C PRO A 475 -8.08 2.38 -7.69
N ARG A 476 -9.08 3.02 -7.10
CA ARG A 476 -10.50 2.76 -7.41
C ARG A 476 -11.14 3.93 -8.14
N ALA A 477 -12.02 3.60 -9.09
CA ALA A 477 -12.96 4.54 -9.68
C ALA A 477 -14.10 4.84 -8.70
N LEU A 478 -14.45 6.11 -8.49
CA LEU A 478 -15.40 6.55 -7.48
C LEU A 478 -16.45 7.52 -8.04
N GLY A 479 -16.76 7.40 -9.32
CA GLY A 479 -17.83 8.15 -9.96
C GLY A 479 -17.37 9.28 -10.91
N ASN A 480 -16.12 9.73 -10.81
CA ASN A 480 -15.62 10.78 -11.70
C ASN A 480 -14.90 10.26 -12.96
N ARG A 481 -14.34 9.07 -12.88
CA ARG A 481 -13.72 8.33 -13.99
C ARG A 481 -14.18 6.88 -13.93
N SER A 482 -15.47 6.64 -14.17
CA SER A 482 -16.11 5.34 -13.96
C SER A 482 -16.75 4.81 -15.23
N ILE A 483 -16.70 3.50 -15.41
CA ILE A 483 -17.51 2.77 -16.39
C ILE A 483 -18.65 2.10 -15.64
N LEU A 484 -19.88 2.33 -16.09
CA LEU A 484 -21.10 1.80 -15.50
C LEU A 484 -21.78 0.85 -16.49
N TYR A 485 -22.34 -0.23 -15.96
CA TYR A 485 -23.12 -1.21 -16.71
C TYR A 485 -24.16 -1.85 -15.81
N ASP A 486 -25.20 -2.48 -16.37
CA ASP A 486 -26.25 -3.16 -15.61
C ASP A 486 -25.68 -4.43 -14.92
N PRO A 487 -25.56 -4.47 -13.57
CA PRO A 487 -25.00 -5.59 -12.85
C PRO A 487 -25.90 -6.85 -12.85
N ARG A 488 -27.13 -6.73 -13.31
CA ARG A 488 -28.08 -7.85 -13.42
C ARG A 488 -27.88 -8.67 -14.71
N ASP A 489 -27.09 -8.16 -15.66
CA ASP A 489 -26.78 -8.92 -16.88
C ASP A 489 -25.75 -10.02 -16.55
N PRO A 490 -26.09 -11.30 -16.68
CA PRO A 490 -25.18 -12.40 -16.40
C PRO A 490 -23.95 -12.40 -17.33
N ASN A 491 -24.06 -11.79 -18.51
CA ASN A 491 -22.95 -11.65 -19.47
C ASN A 491 -22.25 -10.31 -19.37
N GLY A 492 -22.61 -9.46 -18.40
CA GLY A 492 -22.13 -8.09 -18.28
C GLY A 492 -20.61 -7.99 -18.18
N LYS A 493 -19.97 -8.91 -17.48
CA LYS A 493 -18.51 -8.98 -17.36
C LYS A 493 -17.82 -9.09 -18.74
N ASP A 494 -18.28 -10.04 -19.55
CA ASP A 494 -17.68 -10.29 -20.87
C ASP A 494 -18.03 -9.21 -21.88
N HIS A 495 -19.21 -8.57 -21.71
CA HIS A 495 -19.62 -7.46 -22.54
C HIS A 495 -18.82 -6.18 -22.31
N VAL A 496 -18.45 -5.90 -21.06
CA VAL A 496 -17.69 -4.69 -20.69
C VAL A 496 -16.19 -4.85 -20.96
N ASN A 497 -15.62 -6.05 -20.83
CA ASN A 497 -14.21 -6.35 -21.09
C ASN A 497 -13.89 -6.54 -22.56
#